data_0f3a36145164eadaee3db2f40679823b
#
_entry.id   0f3a36145164eadaee3db2f40679823b
#
_cell.length_a   1.000
_cell.length_b   1.000
_cell.length_c   1.000
_cell.angle_alpha   90.00
_cell.angle_beta   90.00
_cell.angle_gamma   90.00
#
_symmetry.space_group_name_H-M   'P 1'
#
loop_
_entity.id
_entity.type
_entity.pdbx_description
1 polymer ?
#
loop_
_entity_poly.entity_id
_entity_poly.type
_entity_poly.pdbx_seq_one_letter_code
_entity_poly.pdbx_strand_id
1 'polypeptide(L)'
;MMQQTSEIIQAPYLKRYYAPASTGNFSVGFDLLGAAFEPISGELFGDVLDIVAEQAELELELTGRYVHQLPADSSDNLVLSCFYAFEQTLGRSLPRLALRLHKNLPVGSGLGSSACSIVVACYAFNDYFGKPLSDNQLLQLMAQAEGGVSGSVHYDNVAPSFYGGLQLMLPDSAQLCRALPWFAHWRVVLCYPGTVLSTKAARAVLPKQLSLTLSIAFAGMLSRFVSALYSADEAEAVAALRDLVAEPARTPLLPELPALRAGLAELGVLHLGISGAGPTLFALCHNDAQAQLAAEYLARHYEKNQDATTQICRLSATGARAL
;
A
#
# COMPACT_ATOMS: atom_id res chain seq x y z
N MET A 1 6.05 -24.87 -35.68
CA MET A 1 6.49 -23.62 -35.01
C MET A 1 6.44 -23.92 -33.52
N MET A 2 7.58 -24.21 -32.93
CA MET A 2 7.72 -24.49 -31.49
C MET A 2 7.71 -23.16 -30.74
N GLN A 3 6.76 -23.01 -29.81
CA GLN A 3 6.80 -21.94 -28.82
C GLN A 3 7.97 -22.22 -27.88
N GLN A 4 9.01 -21.40 -27.96
CA GLN A 4 10.02 -21.31 -26.92
C GLN A 4 9.40 -20.59 -25.72
N THR A 5 8.97 -21.35 -24.70
CA THR A 5 8.81 -20.86 -23.36
C THR A 5 10.19 -20.51 -22.83
N SER A 6 10.50 -19.21 -22.74
CA SER A 6 11.68 -18.73 -22.05
C SER A 6 11.54 -19.06 -20.55
N GLU A 7 12.14 -20.16 -20.11
CA GLU A 7 12.45 -20.35 -18.70
C GLU A 7 13.35 -19.18 -18.27
N ILE A 8 12.80 -18.26 -17.50
CA ILE A 8 13.59 -17.25 -16.79
C ILE A 8 14.39 -18.04 -15.76
N ILE A 9 15.67 -18.31 -16.07
CA ILE A 9 16.62 -18.85 -15.11
C ILE A 9 16.74 -17.81 -14.00
N GLN A 10 16.01 -18.02 -12.88
CA GLN A 10 16.19 -17.22 -11.68
C GLN A 10 17.61 -17.45 -11.18
N ALA A 11 18.47 -16.43 -11.32
CA ALA A 11 19.80 -16.50 -10.72
C ALA A 11 19.65 -16.72 -9.20
N PRO A 12 20.54 -17.52 -8.58
CA PRO A 12 20.45 -17.79 -7.14
C PRO A 12 20.54 -16.49 -6.34
N TYR A 13 19.85 -16.44 -5.22
CA TYR A 13 19.91 -15.35 -4.25
C TYR A 13 20.31 -15.90 -2.88
N LEU A 14 20.91 -15.05 -2.05
CA LEU A 14 21.25 -15.38 -0.66
C LEU A 14 20.02 -15.35 0.23
N LYS A 15 19.20 -14.30 0.06
CA LYS A 15 17.94 -14.11 0.79
C LYS A 15 16.91 -13.39 -0.07
N ARG A 16 15.65 -13.72 0.12
CA ARG A 16 14.51 -13.09 -0.55
C ARG A 16 13.54 -12.52 0.45
N TYR A 17 13.04 -11.32 0.19
CA TYR A 17 12.13 -10.58 1.05
C TYR A 17 10.93 -10.08 0.27
N TYR A 18 9.83 -9.91 0.96
CA TYR A 18 8.57 -9.44 0.40
C TYR A 18 7.93 -8.40 1.30
N ALA A 19 7.26 -7.41 0.71
CA ALA A 19 6.35 -6.51 1.39
C ALA A 19 5.02 -6.43 0.62
N PRO A 20 3.86 -6.45 1.29
CA PRO A 20 2.54 -6.41 0.65
C PRO A 20 2.15 -5.01 0.20
N ALA A 21 1.24 -4.95 -0.79
CA ALA A 21 0.50 -3.74 -1.13
C ALA A 21 -0.27 -3.20 0.08
N SER A 22 -0.46 -1.89 0.11
CA SER A 22 -1.22 -1.22 1.16
C SER A 22 -2.16 -0.16 0.61
N THR A 23 -3.23 0.10 1.36
CA THR A 23 -4.19 1.16 1.13
C THR A 23 -4.12 2.14 2.29
N GLY A 24 -3.63 3.35 2.05
CA GLY A 24 -3.69 4.43 3.02
C GLY A 24 -5.09 5.05 3.13
N ASN A 25 -5.33 5.80 4.17
CA ASN A 25 -6.58 6.49 4.50
C ASN A 25 -7.75 5.58 4.86
N PHE A 26 -7.94 4.47 4.19
CA PHE A 26 -9.06 3.55 4.30
C PHE A 26 -10.41 4.28 4.48
N SER A 27 -10.72 5.20 3.58
CA SER A 27 -11.84 6.16 3.61
C SER A 27 -11.86 7.06 4.85
N VAL A 28 -12.29 6.54 5.99
CA VAL A 28 -12.60 7.30 7.21
C VAL A 28 -11.39 7.84 7.96
N GLY A 29 -10.20 7.34 7.68
CA GLY A 29 -8.98 7.65 8.45
C GLY A 29 -7.91 8.36 7.63
N PHE A 30 -8.21 9.51 7.06
CA PHE A 30 -7.25 10.30 6.28
C PHE A 30 -5.93 10.51 7.06
N ASP A 31 -4.79 10.04 6.50
CA ASP A 31 -3.45 10.00 7.10
C ASP A 31 -3.36 9.24 8.45
N LEU A 32 -4.45 8.61 8.94
CA LEU A 32 -4.52 7.94 10.25
C LEU A 32 -4.83 6.44 10.17
N LEU A 33 -5.35 5.93 9.06
CA LEU A 33 -5.60 4.50 8.87
C LEU A 33 -4.87 3.98 7.63
N GLY A 34 -4.43 2.73 7.71
CA GLY A 34 -3.90 2.02 6.57
C GLY A 34 -4.07 0.51 6.74
N ALA A 35 -4.25 -0.19 5.62
CA ALA A 35 -4.46 -1.63 5.60
C ALA A 35 -3.57 -2.32 4.57
N ALA A 36 -3.01 -3.48 4.91
CA ALA A 36 -2.31 -4.34 3.98
C ALA A 36 -3.22 -5.46 3.49
N PHE A 37 -3.08 -5.82 2.22
CA PHE A 37 -3.93 -6.80 1.58
C PHE A 37 -3.13 -7.90 0.89
N GLU A 38 -3.70 -9.09 0.87
CA GLU A 38 -3.19 -10.23 0.11
C GLU A 38 -4.32 -10.85 -0.72
N PRO A 39 -4.06 -11.24 -1.99
CA PRO A 39 -5.05 -11.92 -2.82
C PRO A 39 -5.52 -13.22 -2.18
N ILE A 40 -6.81 -13.52 -2.33
CA ILE A 40 -7.36 -14.82 -1.90
C ILE A 40 -6.81 -15.99 -2.71
N SER A 41 -6.23 -15.73 -3.89
CA SER A 41 -5.52 -16.73 -4.70
C SER A 41 -4.23 -17.25 -4.05
N GLY A 42 -3.70 -16.53 -3.05
CA GLY A 42 -2.41 -16.84 -2.42
C GLY A 42 -1.19 -16.34 -3.18
N GLU A 43 -1.38 -15.62 -4.29
CA GLU A 43 -0.28 -14.97 -5.02
C GLU A 43 0.27 -13.79 -4.23
N LEU A 44 1.55 -13.47 -4.45
CA LEU A 44 2.17 -12.29 -3.86
C LEU A 44 1.64 -11.03 -4.56
N PHE A 45 1.14 -10.09 -3.79
CA PHE A 45 0.67 -8.79 -4.27
C PHE A 45 1.45 -7.68 -3.56
N GLY A 46 2.66 -7.43 -4.06
CA GLY A 46 3.63 -6.53 -3.46
C GLY A 46 4.99 -6.67 -4.14
N ASP A 47 5.97 -5.91 -3.67
CA ASP A 47 7.32 -5.94 -4.20
C ASP A 47 8.16 -7.01 -3.49
N VAL A 48 9.12 -7.56 -4.24
CA VAL A 48 10.09 -8.53 -3.73
C VAL A 48 11.49 -7.95 -3.90
N LEU A 49 12.34 -8.12 -2.89
CA LEU A 49 13.75 -7.77 -2.95
C LEU A 49 14.62 -9.00 -2.69
N ASP A 50 15.48 -9.31 -3.64
CA ASP A 50 16.52 -10.31 -3.48
C ASP A 50 17.84 -9.64 -3.07
N ILE A 51 18.50 -10.19 -2.06
CA ILE A 51 19.93 -10.00 -1.82
C ILE A 51 20.64 -11.13 -2.56
N VAL A 52 21.30 -10.78 -3.66
CA VAL A 52 21.93 -11.76 -4.58
C VAL A 52 23.31 -12.18 -4.10
N ALA A 53 24.13 -11.19 -3.72
CA ALA A 53 25.49 -11.43 -3.25
C ALA A 53 26.00 -10.25 -2.41
N GLU A 54 27.07 -10.49 -1.63
CA GLU A 54 27.94 -9.44 -1.13
C GLU A 54 29.03 -9.15 -2.19
N GLN A 55 29.33 -7.88 -2.39
CA GLN A 55 30.29 -7.46 -3.42
C GLN A 55 30.99 -6.12 -3.08
N ALA A 56 31.85 -5.61 -4.01
CA ALA A 56 32.61 -4.39 -3.75
C ALA A 56 31.77 -3.11 -3.87
N GLU A 57 30.75 -3.10 -4.74
CA GLU A 57 29.91 -1.94 -5.01
C GLU A 57 28.45 -2.27 -4.78
N LEU A 58 27.64 -1.26 -4.44
CA LEU A 58 26.20 -1.42 -4.29
C LEU A 58 25.54 -1.36 -5.68
N GLU A 59 24.92 -2.44 -6.09
CA GLU A 59 24.26 -2.57 -7.39
C GLU A 59 22.80 -2.96 -7.24
N LEU A 60 21.96 -2.49 -8.14
CA LEU A 60 20.53 -2.78 -8.16
C LEU A 60 20.08 -3.16 -9.57
N GLU A 61 19.63 -4.40 -9.72
CA GLU A 61 18.89 -4.87 -10.88
C GLU A 61 17.39 -4.63 -10.67
N LEU A 62 16.71 -4.16 -11.72
CA LEU A 62 15.27 -3.90 -11.69
C LEU A 62 14.55 -4.88 -12.61
N THR A 63 13.52 -5.55 -12.08
CA THR A 63 12.67 -6.51 -12.80
C THR A 63 11.20 -6.34 -12.37
N GLY A 64 10.32 -7.22 -12.83
CA GLY A 64 8.91 -7.25 -12.43
C GLY A 64 7.96 -6.59 -13.41
N ARG A 65 6.66 -6.79 -13.17
CA ARG A 65 5.58 -6.38 -14.10
C ARG A 65 5.58 -4.89 -14.43
N TYR A 66 5.89 -4.05 -13.44
CA TYR A 66 5.82 -2.59 -13.57
C TYR A 66 7.20 -1.91 -13.61
N VAL A 67 8.26 -2.66 -13.93
CA VAL A 67 9.62 -2.11 -14.05
C VAL A 67 9.70 -0.98 -15.09
N HIS A 68 8.89 -1.05 -16.15
CA HIS A 68 8.81 -0.06 -17.21
C HIS A 68 8.32 1.33 -16.74
N GLN A 69 7.73 1.41 -15.54
CA GLN A 69 7.26 2.66 -14.93
C GLN A 69 8.33 3.32 -14.03
N LEU A 70 9.46 2.65 -13.78
CA LEU A 70 10.56 3.22 -13.01
C LEU A 70 11.48 4.05 -13.90
N PRO A 71 12.19 5.05 -13.33
CA PRO A 71 13.26 5.75 -14.05
C PRO A 71 14.29 4.77 -14.61
N ALA A 72 14.81 5.06 -15.80
CA ALA A 72 15.83 4.22 -16.45
C ALA A 72 17.17 4.24 -15.69
N ASP A 73 17.50 5.35 -15.02
CA ASP A 73 18.66 5.45 -14.15
C ASP A 73 18.32 4.89 -12.77
N SER A 74 18.97 3.80 -12.40
CA SER A 74 18.79 3.16 -11.10
C SER A 74 19.45 3.93 -9.95
N SER A 75 20.32 4.90 -10.20
CA SER A 75 21.03 5.65 -9.16
C SER A 75 20.11 6.41 -8.22
N ASP A 76 18.96 6.87 -8.72
CA ASP A 76 17.92 7.57 -7.95
C ASP A 76 16.85 6.62 -7.37
N ASN A 77 17.08 5.29 -7.44
CA ASN A 77 16.09 4.32 -6.96
C ASN A 77 15.97 4.34 -5.44
N LEU A 78 14.72 4.28 -4.96
CA LEU A 78 14.39 4.30 -3.53
C LEU A 78 15.09 3.21 -2.71
N VAL A 79 15.35 2.03 -3.30
CA VAL A 79 16.04 0.93 -2.62
C VAL A 79 17.48 1.33 -2.28
N LEU A 80 18.21 1.99 -3.20
CA LEU A 80 19.56 2.48 -2.95
C LEU A 80 19.55 3.61 -1.92
N SER A 81 18.61 4.54 -2.04
CA SER A 81 18.40 5.62 -1.05
C SER A 81 18.14 5.06 0.35
N CYS A 82 17.32 4.00 0.46
CA CYS A 82 17.07 3.30 1.72
C CYS A 82 18.34 2.66 2.29
N PHE A 83 19.22 2.10 1.46
CA PHE A 83 20.49 1.52 1.91
C PHE A 83 21.37 2.58 2.58
N TYR A 84 21.56 3.73 1.91
CA TYR A 84 22.36 4.82 2.46
C TYR A 84 21.74 5.45 3.71
N ALA A 85 20.42 5.62 3.74
CA ALA A 85 19.72 6.11 4.92
C ALA A 85 19.84 5.13 6.10
N PHE A 86 19.85 3.82 5.83
CA PHE A 86 20.08 2.79 6.83
C PHE A 86 21.52 2.85 7.40
N GLU A 87 22.55 2.98 6.54
CA GLU A 87 23.94 3.21 6.98
C GLU A 87 24.05 4.45 7.87
N GLN A 88 23.46 5.55 7.43
CA GLN A 88 23.48 6.82 8.17
C GLN A 88 22.84 6.65 9.56
N THR A 89 21.71 5.94 9.64
CA THR A 89 21.01 5.67 10.91
C THR A 89 21.88 4.83 11.86
N LEU A 90 22.68 3.89 11.32
CA LEU A 90 23.60 3.07 12.10
C LEU A 90 24.93 3.78 12.45
N GLY A 91 25.24 4.89 11.79
CA GLY A 91 26.50 5.61 11.97
C GLY A 91 27.74 4.81 11.52
N ARG A 92 27.58 3.83 10.63
CA ARG A 92 28.68 3.01 10.10
C ARG A 92 28.40 2.52 8.70
N SER A 93 29.46 2.31 7.92
CA SER A 93 29.38 1.68 6.60
C SER A 93 29.07 0.18 6.73
N LEU A 94 28.32 -0.33 5.76
CA LEU A 94 27.93 -1.73 5.65
C LEU A 94 28.59 -2.38 4.42
N PRO A 95 28.74 -3.71 4.40
CA PRO A 95 29.11 -4.46 3.20
C PRO A 95 28.17 -4.11 2.04
N ARG A 96 28.74 -3.95 0.84
CA ARG A 96 27.96 -3.65 -0.37
C ARG A 96 27.29 -4.91 -0.90
N LEU A 97 26.13 -4.73 -1.52
CA LEU A 97 25.25 -5.81 -1.93
C LEU A 97 24.91 -5.71 -3.42
N ALA A 98 24.83 -6.84 -4.08
CA ALA A 98 24.08 -6.98 -5.32
C ALA A 98 22.62 -7.25 -4.97
N LEU A 99 21.73 -6.37 -5.41
CA LEU A 99 20.30 -6.38 -5.11
C LEU A 99 19.50 -6.60 -6.39
N ARG A 100 18.32 -7.22 -6.27
CA ARG A 100 17.34 -7.30 -7.35
C ARG A 100 15.95 -6.95 -6.82
N LEU A 101 15.37 -5.85 -7.30
CA LEU A 101 13.99 -5.45 -6.99
C LEU A 101 13.05 -5.98 -8.07
N HIS A 102 12.06 -6.76 -7.65
CA HIS A 102 10.91 -7.15 -8.48
C HIS A 102 9.79 -6.15 -8.24
N LYS A 103 9.65 -5.17 -9.14
CA LYS A 103 8.61 -4.13 -9.06
C LYS A 103 7.29 -4.67 -9.56
N ASN A 104 6.44 -5.12 -8.65
CA ASN A 104 5.16 -5.77 -8.94
C ASN A 104 3.94 -4.90 -8.63
N LEU A 105 4.14 -3.71 -8.08
CA LEU A 105 3.09 -2.71 -7.88
C LEU A 105 3.27 -1.51 -8.82
N PRO A 106 2.19 -1.05 -9.47
CA PRO A 106 2.26 0.08 -10.38
C PRO A 106 2.56 1.39 -9.63
N VAL A 107 3.39 2.24 -10.24
CA VAL A 107 3.79 3.54 -9.66
C VAL A 107 2.64 4.53 -9.75
N GLY A 108 2.43 5.34 -8.70
CA GLY A 108 1.35 6.35 -8.67
C GLY A 108 -0.05 5.75 -8.76
N SER A 109 -0.22 4.55 -8.24
CA SER A 109 -1.45 3.77 -8.33
C SER A 109 -2.41 3.96 -7.15
N GLY A 110 -1.93 4.43 -6.01
CA GLY A 110 -2.70 4.41 -4.75
C GLY A 110 -2.64 3.09 -3.98
N LEU A 111 -1.76 2.16 -4.39
CA LEU A 111 -1.52 0.86 -3.73
C LEU A 111 -0.30 0.88 -2.78
N GLY A 112 0.16 2.05 -2.37
CA GLY A 112 1.35 2.17 -1.53
C GLY A 112 2.63 1.70 -2.22
N SER A 113 2.76 1.91 -3.54
CA SER A 113 3.84 1.33 -4.36
C SER A 113 5.24 1.80 -3.94
N SER A 114 5.44 3.09 -3.62
CA SER A 114 6.71 3.61 -3.06
C SER A 114 6.96 3.06 -1.67
N ALA A 115 5.96 3.13 -0.79
CA ALA A 115 6.03 2.58 0.57
C ALA A 115 6.40 1.09 0.55
N CYS A 116 5.82 0.29 -0.36
CA CYS A 116 6.11 -1.13 -0.50
C CYS A 116 7.59 -1.38 -0.84
N SER A 117 8.15 -0.65 -1.81
CA SER A 117 9.58 -0.75 -2.18
C SER A 117 10.50 -0.32 -1.03
N ILE A 118 10.14 0.76 -0.31
CA ILE A 118 10.88 1.23 0.87
C ILE A 118 10.83 0.21 2.00
N VAL A 119 9.63 -0.33 2.28
CA VAL A 119 9.44 -1.31 3.36
C VAL A 119 10.23 -2.59 3.08
N VAL A 120 10.14 -3.15 1.87
CA VAL A 120 10.89 -4.37 1.55
C VAL A 120 12.39 -4.16 1.64
N ALA A 121 12.89 -2.98 1.21
CA ALA A 121 14.30 -2.64 1.29
C ALA A 121 14.79 -2.48 2.74
N CYS A 122 14.14 -1.63 3.52
CA CYS A 122 14.53 -1.40 4.90
C CYS A 122 14.40 -2.66 5.77
N TYR A 123 13.34 -3.46 5.56
CA TYR A 123 13.17 -4.74 6.24
C TYR A 123 14.30 -5.72 5.87
N ALA A 124 14.59 -5.85 4.58
CA ALA A 124 15.66 -6.72 4.07
C ALA A 124 17.01 -6.36 4.68
N PHE A 125 17.38 -5.07 4.70
CA PHE A 125 18.64 -4.62 5.28
C PHE A 125 18.69 -4.87 6.78
N ASN A 126 17.61 -4.56 7.50
CA ASN A 126 17.57 -4.80 8.95
C ASN A 126 17.71 -6.29 9.28
N ASP A 127 16.99 -7.17 8.59
CA ASP A 127 17.08 -8.62 8.81
C ASP A 127 18.42 -9.19 8.38
N TYR A 128 18.94 -8.78 7.23
CA TYR A 128 20.21 -9.29 6.69
C TYR A 128 21.40 -8.95 7.57
N PHE A 129 21.44 -7.73 8.11
CA PHE A 129 22.53 -7.27 8.99
C PHE A 129 22.29 -7.55 10.49
N GLY A 130 21.38 -8.47 10.83
CA GLY A 130 21.18 -8.98 12.19
C GLY A 130 20.29 -8.13 13.07
N LYS A 131 19.35 -7.38 12.50
CA LYS A 131 18.32 -6.58 13.18
C LYS A 131 18.85 -5.52 14.12
N PRO A 132 19.77 -4.65 13.66
CA PRO A 132 20.35 -3.61 14.52
C PRO A 132 19.35 -2.52 14.92
N LEU A 133 18.24 -2.32 14.18
CA LEU A 133 17.20 -1.38 14.53
C LEU A 133 15.98 -2.11 15.11
N SER A 134 15.37 -1.51 16.12
CA SER A 134 14.05 -1.93 16.63
C SER A 134 12.97 -1.60 15.59
N ASP A 135 11.81 -2.26 15.71
CA ASP A 135 10.68 -2.04 14.79
C ASP A 135 10.25 -0.57 14.72
N ASN A 136 10.22 0.13 15.85
CA ASN A 136 9.90 1.56 15.87
C ASN A 136 10.94 2.42 15.12
N GLN A 137 12.23 2.16 15.32
CA GLN A 137 13.30 2.87 14.59
C GLN A 137 13.22 2.58 13.09
N LEU A 138 12.96 1.32 12.75
CA LEU A 138 12.82 0.89 11.36
C LEU A 138 11.60 1.54 10.69
N LEU A 139 10.45 1.59 11.37
CA LEU A 139 9.25 2.26 10.89
C LEU A 139 9.47 3.77 10.70
N GLN A 140 10.20 4.42 11.63
CA GLN A 140 10.57 5.84 11.47
C GLN A 140 11.46 6.08 10.24
N LEU A 141 12.46 5.23 10.02
CA LEU A 141 13.30 5.28 8.82
C LEU A 141 12.49 5.14 7.54
N MET A 142 11.59 4.15 7.49
CA MET A 142 10.69 3.93 6.36
C MET A 142 9.80 5.15 6.08
N ALA A 143 9.20 5.73 7.11
CA ALA A 143 8.33 6.89 6.97
C ALA A 143 9.10 8.16 6.54
N GLN A 144 10.33 8.34 7.00
CA GLN A 144 11.20 9.43 6.56
C GLN A 144 11.57 9.28 5.08
N ALA A 145 11.90 8.06 4.62
CA ALA A 145 12.18 7.77 3.22
C ALA A 145 10.95 8.03 2.33
N GLU A 146 9.76 7.60 2.75
CA GLU A 146 8.51 7.90 2.05
C GLU A 146 8.17 9.38 2.03
N GLY A 147 8.46 10.10 3.13
CA GLY A 147 8.31 11.55 3.22
C GLY A 147 9.15 12.32 2.20
N GLY A 148 10.33 11.82 1.85
CA GLY A 148 11.16 12.36 0.77
C GLY A 148 10.49 12.28 -0.61
N VAL A 149 9.66 11.27 -0.83
CA VAL A 149 8.92 11.05 -2.09
C VAL A 149 7.61 11.84 -2.11
N SER A 150 6.83 11.75 -1.05
CA SER A 150 5.46 12.30 -0.96
C SER A 150 5.40 13.77 -0.54
N GLY A 151 6.49 14.30 0.00
CA GLY A 151 6.62 15.68 0.48
C GLY A 151 6.19 15.90 1.94
N SER A 152 5.75 14.85 2.64
CA SER A 152 5.43 14.87 4.06
C SER A 152 5.50 13.45 4.65
N VAL A 153 5.89 13.35 5.93
CA VAL A 153 6.03 12.05 6.61
C VAL A 153 4.66 11.48 6.93
N HIS A 154 4.37 10.30 6.39
CA HIS A 154 3.13 9.55 6.60
C HIS A 154 3.44 8.09 6.89
N TYR A 155 2.63 7.48 7.74
CA TYR A 155 2.79 6.09 8.16
C TYR A 155 1.71 5.18 7.57
N ASP A 156 0.64 5.73 7.01
CA ASP A 156 -0.58 5.03 6.63
C ASP A 156 -0.43 4.00 5.49
N ASN A 157 0.67 4.06 4.73
CA ASN A 157 1.07 3.02 3.78
C ASN A 157 2.24 2.17 4.30
N VAL A 158 3.24 2.77 4.92
CA VAL A 158 4.43 2.04 5.40
C VAL A 158 4.10 1.12 6.58
N ALA A 159 3.29 1.58 7.55
CA ALA A 159 2.96 0.77 8.73
C ALA A 159 2.19 -0.51 8.38
N PRO A 160 1.09 -0.50 7.58
CA PRO A 160 0.43 -1.74 7.21
C PRO A 160 1.29 -2.63 6.30
N SER A 161 2.08 -2.08 5.38
CA SER A 161 3.00 -2.87 4.57
C SER A 161 4.07 -3.54 5.43
N PHE A 162 4.52 -2.89 6.51
CA PHE A 162 5.52 -3.43 7.44
C PHE A 162 4.95 -4.45 8.42
N TYR A 163 3.84 -4.14 9.10
CA TYR A 163 3.27 -5.00 10.15
C TYR A 163 2.17 -5.96 9.66
N GLY A 164 1.52 -5.65 8.54
CA GLY A 164 0.27 -6.28 8.14
C GLY A 164 -0.95 -5.65 8.81
N GLY A 165 -2.12 -6.18 8.50
CA GLY A 165 -3.37 -5.82 9.15
C GLY A 165 -3.90 -4.43 8.80
N LEU A 166 -4.92 -4.02 9.54
CA LEU A 166 -5.43 -2.66 9.58
C LEU A 166 -4.73 -1.93 10.73
N GLN A 167 -4.02 -0.86 10.41
CA GLN A 167 -3.22 -0.09 11.36
C GLN A 167 -3.84 1.29 11.60
N LEU A 168 -3.95 1.68 12.87
CA LEU A 168 -4.26 3.05 13.30
C LEU A 168 -2.94 3.75 13.64
N MET A 169 -2.69 4.89 12.98
CA MET A 169 -1.53 5.73 13.26
C MET A 169 -1.75 6.51 14.56
N LEU A 170 -0.71 6.55 15.38
CA LEU A 170 -0.71 7.22 16.69
C LEU A 170 0.39 8.29 16.68
N PRO A 171 0.16 9.46 16.05
CA PRO A 171 1.15 10.51 16.01
C PRO A 171 1.53 10.93 17.44
N ASP A 172 2.80 11.28 17.63
CA ASP A 172 3.36 11.72 18.92
C ASP A 172 3.28 10.72 20.07
N SER A 173 3.00 9.43 19.76
CA SER A 173 2.99 8.34 20.73
C SER A 173 4.31 7.55 20.70
N ALA A 174 4.66 6.96 21.82
CA ALA A 174 5.80 6.02 21.91
C ALA A 174 5.60 4.79 20.99
N GLN A 175 4.37 4.36 20.79
CA GLN A 175 3.97 3.37 19.80
C GLN A 175 3.35 4.11 18.61
N LEU A 176 4.01 4.10 17.45
CA LEU A 176 3.65 4.89 16.27
C LEU A 176 2.36 4.44 15.57
N CYS A 177 1.98 3.17 15.74
CA CYS A 177 0.73 2.63 15.21
C CYS A 177 0.21 1.48 16.07
N ARG A 178 -1.05 1.12 15.87
CA ARG A 178 -1.72 0.00 16.55
C ARG A 178 -2.60 -0.76 15.58
N ALA A 179 -2.49 -2.09 15.61
CA ALA A 179 -3.40 -2.96 14.87
C ALA A 179 -4.82 -2.87 15.44
N LEU A 180 -5.79 -2.75 14.53
CA LEU A 180 -7.21 -2.77 14.85
C LEU A 180 -7.82 -4.15 14.53
N PRO A 181 -8.92 -4.52 15.22
CA PRO A 181 -9.71 -5.68 14.85
C PRO A 181 -10.22 -5.59 13.41
N TRP A 182 -10.55 -6.75 12.82
CA TRP A 182 -11.07 -6.86 11.47
C TRP A 182 -12.10 -7.98 11.39
N PHE A 183 -13.11 -7.81 10.54
CA PHE A 183 -14.08 -8.87 10.27
C PHE A 183 -13.49 -9.86 9.26
N ALA A 184 -13.16 -11.07 9.71
CA ALA A 184 -12.41 -12.06 8.93
C ALA A 184 -13.13 -12.51 7.64
N HIS A 185 -14.47 -12.39 7.59
CA HIS A 185 -15.26 -12.71 6.41
C HIS A 185 -15.28 -11.62 5.35
N TRP A 186 -14.89 -10.39 5.68
CA TRP A 186 -14.80 -9.30 4.71
C TRP A 186 -13.78 -9.60 3.61
N ARG A 187 -14.16 -9.19 2.41
CA ARG A 187 -13.25 -9.17 1.24
C ARG A 187 -13.11 -7.75 0.74
N VAL A 188 -11.97 -7.47 0.16
CA VAL A 188 -11.67 -6.18 -0.47
C VAL A 188 -11.29 -6.41 -1.91
N VAL A 189 -12.02 -5.81 -2.83
CA VAL A 189 -11.64 -5.78 -4.24
C VAL A 189 -10.84 -4.51 -4.48
N LEU A 190 -9.59 -4.67 -4.88
CA LEU A 190 -8.72 -3.58 -5.30
C LEU A 190 -8.70 -3.52 -6.82
N CYS A 191 -9.10 -2.40 -7.40
CA CYS A 191 -9.09 -2.20 -8.85
C CYS A 191 -8.26 -0.98 -9.22
N TYR A 192 -7.10 -1.23 -9.84
CA TYR A 192 -6.24 -0.22 -10.46
C TYR A 192 -6.60 -0.09 -11.93
N PRO A 193 -6.96 1.11 -12.43
CA PRO A 193 -7.46 1.26 -13.79
C PRO A 193 -6.36 1.25 -14.88
N GLY A 194 -5.09 1.17 -14.51
CA GLY A 194 -3.96 1.25 -15.44
C GLY A 194 -3.47 2.67 -15.72
N THR A 195 -4.03 3.68 -15.06
CA THR A 195 -3.63 5.09 -15.23
C THR A 195 -3.00 5.64 -13.96
N VAL A 196 -2.04 6.55 -14.10
CA VAL A 196 -1.32 7.14 -12.97
C VAL A 196 -2.04 8.40 -12.47
N LEU A 197 -2.18 8.51 -11.14
CA LEU A 197 -2.55 9.75 -10.47
C LEU A 197 -1.45 10.14 -9.49
N SER A 198 -0.79 11.25 -9.75
CA SER A 198 0.28 11.74 -8.87
C SER A 198 -0.25 12.02 -7.46
N THR A 199 0.41 11.46 -6.44
CA THR A 199 0.10 11.75 -5.02
C THR A 199 0.18 13.26 -4.74
N LYS A 200 1.16 13.95 -5.36
CA LYS A 200 1.30 15.41 -5.26
C LYS A 200 0.07 16.15 -5.81
N ALA A 201 -0.44 15.73 -6.98
CA ALA A 201 -1.65 16.32 -7.57
C ALA A 201 -2.89 16.02 -6.71
N ALA A 202 -3.06 14.78 -6.24
CA ALA A 202 -4.15 14.37 -5.38
C ALA A 202 -4.12 15.05 -3.99
N ARG A 203 -2.92 15.48 -3.53
CA ARG A 203 -2.78 16.26 -2.30
C ARG A 203 -3.01 17.76 -2.51
N ALA A 204 -2.68 18.29 -3.69
CA ALA A 204 -2.85 19.69 -4.02
C ALA A 204 -4.32 20.17 -4.05
N VAL A 205 -5.27 19.25 -4.30
CA VAL A 205 -6.71 19.58 -4.31
C VAL A 205 -7.36 19.57 -2.93
N LEU A 206 -6.64 19.12 -1.89
CA LEU A 206 -7.18 19.04 -0.54
C LEU A 206 -7.37 20.42 0.10
N PRO A 207 -8.39 20.60 0.94
CA PRO A 207 -8.58 21.84 1.68
C PRO A 207 -7.41 22.07 2.64
N LYS A 208 -6.89 23.30 2.64
CA LYS A 208 -5.81 23.70 3.56
C LYS A 208 -6.29 23.89 5.00
N GLN A 209 -7.58 24.08 5.20
CA GLN A 209 -8.23 24.31 6.49
C GLN A 209 -9.58 23.59 6.51
N LEU A 210 -9.95 23.05 7.65
CA LEU A 210 -11.25 22.47 7.89
C LEU A 210 -12.04 23.34 8.85
N SER A 211 -13.35 23.45 8.65
CA SER A 211 -14.24 24.08 9.65
C SER A 211 -14.27 23.24 10.92
N LEU A 212 -14.53 23.85 12.07
CA LEU A 212 -14.68 23.13 13.33
C LEU A 212 -15.75 22.02 13.22
N THR A 213 -16.86 22.30 12.58
CA THR A 213 -17.94 21.32 12.35
C THR A 213 -17.44 20.10 11.56
N LEU A 214 -16.70 20.32 10.46
CA LEU A 214 -16.16 19.23 9.66
C LEU A 214 -15.08 18.45 10.41
N SER A 215 -14.24 19.12 11.19
CA SER A 215 -13.22 18.48 12.03
C SER A 215 -13.86 17.57 13.08
N ILE A 216 -14.93 18.00 13.73
CA ILE A 216 -15.69 17.19 14.70
C ILE A 216 -16.36 16.01 13.99
N ALA A 217 -16.96 16.23 12.82
CA ALA A 217 -17.58 15.15 12.04
C ALA A 217 -16.56 14.10 11.62
N PHE A 218 -15.39 14.50 11.11
CA PHE A 218 -14.29 13.60 10.75
C PHE A 218 -13.81 12.77 11.96
N ALA A 219 -13.50 13.43 13.08
CA ALA A 219 -13.10 12.75 14.31
C ALA A 219 -14.18 11.78 14.80
N GLY A 220 -15.46 12.18 14.70
CA GLY A 220 -16.61 11.36 15.04
C GLY A 220 -16.71 10.10 14.18
N MET A 221 -16.55 10.19 12.86
CA MET A 221 -16.58 9.03 11.97
C MET A 221 -15.44 8.05 12.28
N LEU A 222 -14.23 8.54 12.45
CA LEU A 222 -13.09 7.69 12.80
C LEU A 222 -13.31 7.00 14.15
N SER A 223 -13.77 7.73 15.17
CA SER A 223 -14.06 7.16 16.49
C SER A 223 -15.14 6.10 16.45
N ARG A 224 -16.22 6.32 15.68
CA ARG A 224 -17.29 5.33 15.45
C ARG A 224 -16.76 4.08 14.79
N PHE A 225 -15.97 4.21 13.72
CA PHE A 225 -15.38 3.09 13.01
C PHE A 225 -14.51 2.24 13.96
N VAL A 226 -13.58 2.87 14.68
CA VAL A 226 -12.71 2.17 15.64
C VAL A 226 -13.52 1.51 16.75
N SER A 227 -14.52 2.20 17.32
CA SER A 227 -15.42 1.63 18.35
C SER A 227 -16.17 0.42 17.81
N ALA A 228 -16.73 0.53 16.60
CA ALA A 228 -17.50 -0.54 15.97
C ALA A 228 -16.65 -1.81 15.72
N LEU A 229 -15.39 -1.64 15.30
CA LEU A 229 -14.46 -2.76 15.14
C LEU A 229 -14.22 -3.49 16.48
N TYR A 230 -14.02 -2.75 17.59
CA TYR A 230 -13.81 -3.35 18.90
C TYR A 230 -15.06 -3.97 19.51
N SER A 231 -16.25 -3.45 19.19
CA SER A 231 -17.54 -4.01 19.64
C SER A 231 -18.09 -5.08 18.69
N ALA A 232 -17.38 -5.38 17.60
CA ALA A 232 -17.84 -6.29 16.54
C ALA A 232 -19.21 -5.90 15.94
N ASP A 233 -19.49 -4.59 15.87
CA ASP A 233 -20.69 -4.03 15.22
C ASP A 233 -20.39 -3.72 13.75
N GLU A 234 -20.65 -4.71 12.89
CA GLU A 234 -20.38 -4.61 11.45
C GLU A 234 -21.20 -3.51 10.77
N ALA A 235 -22.46 -3.38 11.13
CA ALA A 235 -23.36 -2.39 10.53
C ALA A 235 -22.87 -0.96 10.81
N GLU A 236 -22.47 -0.70 12.06
CA GLU A 236 -21.92 0.59 12.46
C GLU A 236 -20.55 0.85 11.84
N ALA A 237 -19.68 -0.18 11.72
CA ALA A 237 -18.39 -0.05 11.06
C ALA A 237 -18.55 0.37 9.59
N VAL A 238 -19.46 -0.27 8.85
CA VAL A 238 -19.76 0.06 7.45
C VAL A 238 -20.37 1.46 7.34
N ALA A 239 -21.32 1.82 8.20
CA ALA A 239 -21.95 3.14 8.21
C ALA A 239 -20.96 4.28 8.48
N ALA A 240 -19.90 4.00 9.24
CA ALA A 240 -18.84 4.96 9.55
C ALA A 240 -17.78 5.10 8.46
N LEU A 241 -17.69 4.21 7.46
CA LEU A 241 -16.73 4.28 6.35
C LEU A 241 -17.07 5.42 5.37
N ARG A 242 -16.86 6.65 5.81
CA ARG A 242 -17.14 7.86 5.03
C ARG A 242 -15.94 8.79 5.07
N ASP A 243 -15.34 9.05 3.90
CA ASP A 243 -14.32 10.09 3.77
C ASP A 243 -14.99 11.45 3.61
N LEU A 244 -14.86 12.28 4.63
CA LEU A 244 -15.44 13.63 4.66
C LEU A 244 -14.44 14.71 4.21
N VAL A 245 -13.17 14.35 4.00
CA VAL A 245 -12.08 15.30 3.75
C VAL A 245 -11.49 15.14 2.36
N ALA A 246 -10.95 13.97 2.04
CA ALA A 246 -10.18 13.77 0.82
C ALA A 246 -11.06 13.38 -0.37
N GLU A 247 -12.00 12.48 -0.21
CA GLU A 247 -12.84 12.01 -1.33
C GLU A 247 -13.66 13.14 -1.98
N PRO A 248 -14.33 14.06 -1.24
CA PRO A 248 -15.04 15.16 -1.88
C PRO A 248 -14.15 16.03 -2.76
N ALA A 249 -12.90 16.25 -2.33
CA ALA A 249 -11.93 17.05 -3.08
C ALA A 249 -11.31 16.27 -4.27
N ARG A 250 -11.19 14.95 -4.17
CA ARG A 250 -10.57 14.07 -5.19
C ARG A 250 -11.55 13.55 -6.22
N THR A 251 -12.86 13.54 -5.94
CA THR A 251 -13.89 13.07 -6.90
C THR A 251 -13.77 13.70 -8.29
N PRO A 252 -13.47 15.01 -8.46
CA PRO A 252 -13.25 15.58 -9.79
C PRO A 252 -12.06 14.97 -10.57
N LEU A 253 -11.10 14.36 -9.88
CA LEU A 253 -9.97 13.64 -10.49
C LEU A 253 -10.33 12.19 -10.88
N LEU A 254 -11.46 11.69 -10.40
CA LEU A 254 -11.96 10.33 -10.60
C LEU A 254 -13.43 10.38 -11.03
N PRO A 255 -13.71 10.88 -12.24
CA PRO A 255 -15.06 11.19 -12.67
C PRO A 255 -16.00 9.99 -12.76
N GLU A 256 -15.45 8.77 -12.86
CA GLU A 256 -16.20 7.51 -12.87
C GLU A 256 -16.71 7.10 -11.49
N LEU A 257 -16.12 7.60 -10.40
CA LEU A 257 -16.38 7.15 -9.02
C LEU A 257 -17.88 7.19 -8.62
N PRO A 258 -18.66 8.25 -8.93
CA PRO A 258 -20.09 8.27 -8.57
C PRO A 258 -20.90 7.18 -9.28
N ALA A 259 -20.65 6.94 -10.58
CA ALA A 259 -21.36 5.93 -11.36
C ALA A 259 -20.97 4.51 -10.89
N LEU A 260 -19.68 4.26 -10.63
CA LEU A 260 -19.20 2.99 -10.11
C LEU A 260 -19.81 2.70 -8.74
N ARG A 261 -19.91 3.71 -7.87
CA ARG A 261 -20.55 3.56 -6.54
C ARG A 261 -22.01 3.18 -6.66
N ALA A 262 -22.77 3.82 -7.56
CA ALA A 262 -24.17 3.48 -7.77
C ALA A 262 -24.33 2.03 -8.25
N GLY A 263 -23.58 1.61 -9.27
CA GLY A 263 -23.68 0.24 -9.79
C GLY A 263 -23.22 -0.83 -8.78
N LEU A 264 -22.19 -0.56 -7.98
CA LEU A 264 -21.75 -1.50 -6.92
C LEU A 264 -22.75 -1.57 -5.76
N ALA A 265 -23.46 -0.48 -5.46
CA ALA A 265 -24.53 -0.49 -4.47
C ALA A 265 -25.71 -1.39 -4.89
N GLU A 266 -26.05 -1.45 -6.19
CA GLU A 266 -27.06 -2.38 -6.73
C GLU A 266 -26.63 -3.86 -6.57
N LEU A 267 -25.33 -4.13 -6.53
CA LEU A 267 -24.75 -5.46 -6.25
C LEU A 267 -24.63 -5.74 -4.73
N GLY A 268 -25.09 -4.80 -3.89
CA GLY A 268 -25.04 -4.92 -2.44
C GLY A 268 -23.67 -4.72 -1.81
N VAL A 269 -22.68 -4.19 -2.55
CA VAL A 269 -21.33 -3.90 -2.04
C VAL A 269 -21.42 -2.95 -0.84
N LEU A 270 -20.70 -3.26 0.23
CA LEU A 270 -20.80 -2.55 1.50
C LEU A 270 -20.26 -1.12 1.42
N HIS A 271 -19.16 -0.93 0.71
CA HIS A 271 -18.51 0.39 0.53
C HIS A 271 -17.62 0.41 -0.70
N LEU A 272 -17.55 1.58 -1.36
CA LEU A 272 -16.54 1.89 -2.38
C LEU A 272 -15.78 3.13 -1.95
N GLY A 273 -14.45 3.03 -1.84
CA GLY A 273 -13.56 4.12 -1.47
C GLY A 273 -12.35 4.25 -2.37
N ILE A 274 -11.63 5.37 -2.21
CA ILE A 274 -10.36 5.62 -2.89
C ILE A 274 -9.24 4.99 -2.09
N SER A 275 -8.39 4.19 -2.73
CA SER A 275 -7.19 3.63 -2.12
C SER A 275 -6.07 4.68 -2.12
N GLY A 276 -5.63 5.09 -0.93
CA GLY A 276 -4.59 6.10 -0.76
C GLY A 276 -4.94 7.41 -1.48
N ALA A 277 -4.10 7.82 -2.44
CA ALA A 277 -4.33 8.99 -3.27
C ALA A 277 -5.21 8.71 -4.51
N GLY A 278 -5.50 7.43 -4.79
CA GLY A 278 -6.07 6.97 -6.04
C GLY A 278 -4.98 6.75 -7.12
N PRO A 279 -5.33 6.34 -8.34
CA PRO A 279 -6.68 6.10 -8.85
C PRO A 279 -7.27 4.74 -8.46
N THR A 280 -6.52 3.85 -7.81
CA THR A 280 -7.08 2.58 -7.34
C THR A 280 -8.29 2.85 -6.45
N LEU A 281 -9.35 2.09 -6.70
CA LEU A 281 -10.53 2.03 -5.85
C LEU A 281 -10.51 0.71 -5.07
N PHE A 282 -11.04 0.76 -3.84
CA PHE A 282 -11.29 -0.44 -3.07
C PHE A 282 -12.79 -0.61 -2.82
N ALA A 283 -13.31 -1.81 -3.09
CA ALA A 283 -14.68 -2.17 -2.76
C ALA A 283 -14.69 -3.16 -1.60
N LEU A 284 -15.38 -2.80 -0.50
CA LEU A 284 -15.56 -3.68 0.66
C LEU A 284 -16.78 -4.57 0.43
N CYS A 285 -16.58 -5.87 0.53
CA CYS A 285 -17.57 -6.89 0.28
C CYS A 285 -17.75 -7.80 1.50
N HIS A 286 -18.98 -8.29 1.70
CA HIS A 286 -19.32 -9.15 2.82
C HIS A 286 -18.76 -10.57 2.71
N ASN A 287 -18.55 -11.08 1.47
CA ASN A 287 -18.08 -12.44 1.22
C ASN A 287 -17.45 -12.59 -0.17
N ASP A 288 -16.96 -13.80 -0.46
CA ASP A 288 -16.29 -14.13 -1.72
C ASP A 288 -17.23 -13.98 -2.94
N ALA A 289 -18.50 -14.37 -2.84
CA ALA A 289 -19.45 -14.27 -3.95
C ALA A 289 -19.71 -12.81 -4.34
N GLN A 290 -19.91 -11.94 -3.36
CA GLN A 290 -20.09 -10.51 -3.60
C GLN A 290 -18.81 -9.87 -4.15
N ALA A 291 -17.65 -10.26 -3.64
CA ALA A 291 -16.35 -9.78 -4.14
C ALA A 291 -16.11 -10.17 -5.60
N GLN A 292 -16.55 -11.37 -6.01
CA GLN A 292 -16.46 -11.80 -7.40
C GLN A 292 -17.31 -10.89 -8.32
N LEU A 293 -18.57 -10.62 -7.95
CA LEU A 293 -19.44 -9.70 -8.71
C LEU A 293 -18.86 -8.29 -8.79
N ALA A 294 -18.33 -7.78 -7.67
CA ALA A 294 -17.69 -6.47 -7.61
C ALA A 294 -16.43 -6.40 -8.49
N ALA A 295 -15.61 -7.45 -8.48
CA ALA A 295 -14.40 -7.53 -9.30
C ALA A 295 -14.72 -7.53 -10.79
N GLU A 296 -15.70 -8.33 -11.22
CA GLU A 296 -16.16 -8.37 -12.62
C GLU A 296 -16.74 -7.03 -13.07
N TYR A 297 -17.52 -6.38 -12.19
CA TYR A 297 -18.08 -5.05 -12.47
C TYR A 297 -16.96 -4.01 -12.62
N LEU A 298 -16.03 -3.93 -11.67
CA LEU A 298 -14.93 -2.96 -11.71
C LEU A 298 -13.99 -3.22 -12.88
N ALA A 299 -13.62 -4.46 -13.15
CA ALA A 299 -12.79 -4.80 -14.30
C ALA A 299 -13.42 -4.33 -15.62
N ARG A 300 -14.74 -4.53 -15.78
CA ARG A 300 -15.46 -4.12 -17.00
C ARG A 300 -15.62 -2.61 -17.15
N HIS A 301 -15.81 -1.89 -16.05
CA HIS A 301 -16.23 -0.47 -16.10
C HIS A 301 -15.13 0.51 -15.70
N TYR A 302 -14.02 0.03 -15.11
CA TYR A 302 -12.97 0.90 -14.60
C TYR A 302 -11.57 0.62 -15.16
N GLU A 303 -11.24 -0.62 -15.56
CA GLU A 303 -9.96 -0.91 -16.22
C GLU A 303 -9.88 -0.22 -17.59
N LYS A 304 -8.73 0.40 -17.91
CA LYS A 304 -8.53 1.24 -19.11
C LYS A 304 -7.47 0.71 -20.07
N ASN A 305 -6.51 -0.08 -19.59
CA ASN A 305 -5.39 -0.57 -20.41
C ASN A 305 -4.77 -1.83 -19.79
N GLN A 306 -3.71 -2.36 -20.45
CA GLN A 306 -3.03 -3.60 -20.07
C GLN A 306 -2.30 -3.55 -18.71
N ASP A 307 -2.01 -2.36 -18.19
CA ASP A 307 -1.40 -2.20 -16.86
C ASP A 307 -2.43 -2.30 -15.73
N ALA A 308 -3.72 -2.28 -16.08
CA ALA A 308 -4.79 -2.42 -15.10
C ALA A 308 -4.74 -3.77 -14.39
N THR A 309 -5.24 -3.80 -13.16
CA THR A 309 -5.36 -5.02 -12.39
C THR A 309 -6.50 -4.93 -11.38
N THR A 310 -7.29 -6.00 -11.30
CA THR A 310 -8.33 -6.17 -10.30
C THR A 310 -8.02 -7.41 -9.46
N GLN A 311 -7.95 -7.26 -8.14
CA GLN A 311 -7.61 -8.32 -7.20
C GLN A 311 -8.67 -8.43 -6.12
N ILE A 312 -9.13 -9.66 -5.88
CA ILE A 312 -9.94 -9.98 -4.70
C ILE A 312 -9.01 -10.33 -3.56
N CYS A 313 -9.06 -9.58 -2.49
CA CYS A 313 -8.13 -9.66 -1.38
C CYS A 313 -8.85 -9.93 -0.05
N ARG A 314 -8.08 -10.44 0.89
CA ARG A 314 -8.38 -10.38 2.32
C ARG A 314 -7.34 -9.48 3.01
N LEU A 315 -7.62 -9.08 4.25
CA LEU A 315 -6.61 -8.40 5.06
C LEU A 315 -5.41 -9.32 5.23
N SER A 316 -4.20 -8.83 4.92
CA SER A 316 -2.98 -9.60 5.12
C SER A 316 -2.66 -9.66 6.61
N ALA A 317 -2.59 -10.85 7.19
CA ALA A 317 -2.26 -11.03 8.61
C ALA A 317 -0.80 -10.68 8.91
N THR A 318 0.07 -10.69 7.90
CA THR A 318 1.51 -10.46 8.03
C THR A 318 1.96 -9.38 7.05
N GLY A 319 2.86 -8.52 7.49
CA GLY A 319 3.50 -7.51 6.64
C GLY A 319 4.76 -8.03 5.94
N ALA A 320 5.78 -7.18 5.95
CA ALA A 320 7.08 -7.53 5.38
C ALA A 320 7.69 -8.78 6.05
N ARG A 321 8.27 -9.65 5.22
CA ARG A 321 8.84 -10.93 5.69
C ARG A 321 9.93 -11.46 4.76
N ALA A 322 10.78 -12.34 5.28
CA ALA A 322 11.59 -13.22 4.45
C ALA A 322 10.72 -14.32 3.83
N LEU A 323 11.06 -14.75 2.61
CA LEU A 323 10.39 -15.81 1.84
C LEU A 323 11.25 -17.09 1.83
#